data_696295277ff754c59513433a52647d97
#
_entry.id   696295277ff754c59513433a52647d97
#
_cell.length_a   1.000
_cell.length_b   1.000
_cell.length_c   1.000
_cell.angle_alpha   90.00
_cell.angle_beta   90.00
_cell.angle_gamma   90.00
#
_symmetry.space_group_name_H-M   'P 1'
#
loop_
_entity.id
_entity.type
_entity.pdbx_description
1 polymer ?
#
loop_
_entity_poly.entity_id
_entity_poly.type
_entity_poly.pdbx_seq_one_letter_code
_entity_poly.pdbx_strand_id
1 'polypeptide(L)'
;MCIRDSKKWYAILMKVSRSKLGLSGDDTVDILDIKCNPLISGSLLMENGIFPGYHMHKGNWLTVLLDGTVGLKKIEWLLDLSYGLTASKKSRSIHNTKWIIPANPKYYDIDKEISESKDRTILWKQSNSIAVGDTVFIYVGAPVSAIRYQCEAIEVDIPYSYSDEKLQINRAMRLKIIRKFDKFPISIERMKVHGVFAVRGARGMPQGLIEEINTLYSD
;
A
#
# COMPACT_ATOMS: atom_id res chain seq x y z
N MET A 1 4.21 22.44 14.93
CA MET A 1 3.03 21.63 14.57
C MET A 1 3.07 21.34 13.08
N CYS A 2 3.09 20.08 12.71
CA CYS A 2 3.14 19.65 11.30
C CYS A 2 1.75 19.18 10.86
N ILE A 3 1.19 19.88 9.88
CA ILE A 3 -0.16 19.66 9.35
C ILE A 3 -0.03 19.27 7.89
N ARG A 4 -0.78 18.23 7.51
CA ARG A 4 -0.90 17.80 6.13
C ARG A 4 -1.94 18.62 5.36
N ASP A 5 -1.94 18.56 4.03
CA ASP A 5 -2.93 19.19 3.12
C ASP A 5 -4.39 18.87 3.49
N SER A 6 -4.62 17.70 4.11
CA SER A 6 -5.91 17.28 4.67
C SER A 6 -6.31 17.98 5.98
N LYS A 7 -5.55 18.97 6.46
CA LYS A 7 -5.67 19.62 7.75
C LYS A 7 -5.58 18.68 8.96
N LYS A 8 -5.03 17.47 8.78
CA LYS A 8 -4.81 16.49 9.84
C LYS A 8 -3.39 16.65 10.40
N TRP A 9 -3.28 16.67 11.70
CA TRP A 9 -2.00 16.67 12.39
C TRP A 9 -1.36 15.29 12.29
N TYR A 10 -0.09 15.24 11.91
CA TYR A 10 0.68 14.02 11.91
C TYR A 10 1.89 14.09 12.85
N ALA A 11 2.36 15.28 13.20
CA ALA A 11 3.43 15.45 14.16
C ALA A 11 3.29 16.78 14.91
N ILE A 12 3.62 16.80 16.21
CA ILE A 12 3.64 17.98 17.04
C ILE A 12 4.96 18.02 17.79
N LEU A 13 5.73 19.07 17.56
CA LEU A 13 6.96 19.36 18.30
C LEU A 13 6.63 20.23 19.51
N MET A 14 7.07 19.83 20.68
CA MET A 14 6.83 20.53 21.94
C MET A 14 8.07 20.49 22.83
N LYS A 15 8.17 21.47 23.73
CA LYS A 15 9.12 21.48 24.83
C LYS A 15 8.35 21.26 26.13
N VAL A 16 8.68 20.22 26.87
CA VAL A 16 8.00 19.85 28.11
C VAL A 16 8.99 19.58 29.23
N SER A 17 8.56 19.75 30.49
CA SER A 17 9.36 19.36 31.64
C SER A 17 9.52 17.82 31.68
N ARG A 18 10.72 17.34 31.95
CA ARG A 18 11.04 15.88 32.06
C ARG A 18 10.16 15.21 33.11
N SER A 19 9.87 15.88 34.22
CA SER A 19 8.99 15.36 35.28
C SER A 19 7.58 15.00 34.78
N LYS A 20 7.06 15.70 33.77
CA LYS A 20 5.74 15.41 33.18
C LYS A 20 5.71 14.12 32.35
N LEU A 21 6.87 13.63 31.95
CA LEU A 21 7.05 12.34 31.27
C LEU A 21 7.46 11.21 32.23
N GLY A 22 7.50 11.52 33.56
CA GLY A 22 7.98 10.56 34.56
C GLY A 22 9.51 10.37 34.55
N LEU A 23 10.24 11.29 33.91
CA LEU A 23 11.70 11.27 33.85
C LEU A 23 12.31 12.10 35.00
N SER A 24 13.51 11.76 35.44
CA SER A 24 14.27 12.50 36.45
C SER A 24 14.74 13.83 35.88
N GLY A 25 14.78 14.85 36.78
CA GLY A 25 15.24 16.20 36.45
C GLY A 25 14.11 17.20 36.29
N ASP A 26 14.41 18.49 36.61
CA ASP A 26 13.47 19.61 36.51
C ASP A 26 13.63 20.41 35.21
N ASP A 27 14.59 20.06 34.37
CA ASP A 27 14.85 20.66 33.09
C ASP A 27 13.77 20.28 32.04
N THR A 28 13.77 20.97 30.93
CA THR A 28 12.87 20.69 29.80
C THR A 28 13.53 19.86 28.75
N VAL A 29 12.76 19.08 28.03
CA VAL A 29 13.20 18.30 26.89
C VAL A 29 12.29 18.55 25.69
N ASP A 30 12.88 18.56 24.50
CA ASP A 30 12.13 18.61 23.25
C ASP A 30 11.56 17.22 22.95
N ILE A 31 10.30 17.19 22.60
CA ILE A 31 9.57 15.96 22.28
C ILE A 31 8.84 16.09 20.94
N LEU A 32 8.60 14.95 20.34
CA LEU A 32 7.83 14.82 19.12
C LEU A 32 6.65 13.88 19.39
N ASP A 33 5.42 14.42 19.37
CA ASP A 33 4.22 13.59 19.35
C ASP A 33 3.87 13.20 17.92
N ILE A 34 3.67 11.91 17.69
CA ILE A 34 3.35 11.33 16.40
C ILE A 34 2.16 10.38 16.51
N LYS A 35 1.43 10.21 15.41
CA LYS A 35 0.40 9.16 15.33
C LYS A 35 1.01 7.79 15.16
N CYS A 36 0.41 6.80 15.82
CA CYS A 36 0.83 5.41 15.71
C CYS A 36 -0.38 4.48 15.52
N ASN A 37 -0.16 3.38 14.82
CA ASN A 37 -1.15 2.31 14.76
C ASN A 37 -1.15 1.56 16.10
N PRO A 38 -2.32 1.35 16.75
CA PRO A 38 -2.43 0.60 18.00
C PRO A 38 -1.79 -0.80 17.95
N LEU A 39 -1.75 -1.44 16.78
CA LEU A 39 -1.16 -2.78 16.63
C LEU A 39 0.35 -2.82 16.90
N ILE A 40 1.07 -1.72 16.68
CA ILE A 40 2.52 -1.63 16.87
C ILE A 40 2.92 -0.72 18.02
N SER A 41 1.97 0.02 18.59
CA SER A 41 2.26 0.97 19.67
C SER A 41 2.83 0.27 20.91
N GLY A 42 2.31 -0.93 21.22
CA GLY A 42 2.77 -1.70 22.38
C GLY A 42 4.25 -2.07 22.32
N SER A 43 4.74 -2.50 21.15
CA SER A 43 6.17 -2.81 20.97
C SER A 43 7.05 -1.55 21.01
N LEU A 44 6.58 -0.45 20.44
CA LEU A 44 7.31 0.81 20.45
C LEU A 44 7.42 1.42 21.85
N LEU A 45 6.40 1.27 22.69
CA LEU A 45 6.42 1.73 24.08
C LEU A 45 7.41 0.96 24.97
N MET A 46 7.94 -0.18 24.52
CA MET A 46 9.01 -0.90 25.21
C MET A 46 10.41 -0.36 24.86
N GLU A 47 10.50 0.53 23.87
CA GLU A 47 11.77 1.12 23.46
C GLU A 47 12.10 2.35 24.31
N ASN A 48 13.39 2.52 24.65
CA ASN A 48 13.85 3.66 25.44
C ASN A 48 13.63 4.98 24.67
N GLY A 49 13.10 5.99 25.36
CA GLY A 49 12.82 7.32 24.77
C GLY A 49 11.49 7.43 24.04
N ILE A 50 10.64 6.38 24.11
CA ILE A 50 9.28 6.41 23.54
C ILE A 50 8.25 6.22 24.67
N PHE A 51 7.27 7.11 24.71
CA PHE A 51 6.24 7.20 25.75
C PHE A 51 4.84 7.25 25.14
N PRO A 52 3.78 7.01 25.96
CA PRO A 52 2.41 7.32 25.54
C PRO A 52 2.28 8.79 25.16
N GLY A 53 1.45 9.08 24.15
CA GLY A 53 1.29 10.44 23.62
C GLY A 53 0.96 11.48 24.69
N TYR A 54 1.77 12.52 24.80
CA TYR A 54 1.63 13.58 25.79
C TYR A 54 0.44 14.47 25.43
N HIS A 55 -0.55 14.56 26.32
CA HIS A 55 -1.83 15.25 26.11
C HIS A 55 -2.64 14.81 24.88
N MET A 56 -2.27 13.70 24.25
CA MET A 56 -2.95 13.18 23.08
C MET A 56 -3.84 11.98 23.45
N HIS A 57 -4.78 11.66 22.55
CA HIS A 57 -5.70 10.53 22.79
C HIS A 57 -4.91 9.22 22.91
N LYS A 58 -5.10 8.55 24.06
CA LYS A 58 -4.38 7.30 24.40
C LYS A 58 -4.58 6.22 23.32
N GLY A 59 -3.49 5.57 22.94
CA GLY A 59 -3.45 4.44 22.02
C GLY A 59 -3.20 4.78 20.55
N ASN A 60 -3.37 6.04 20.13
CA ASN A 60 -3.17 6.45 18.73
C ASN A 60 -2.01 7.44 18.55
N TRP A 61 -1.33 7.81 19.64
CA TRP A 61 -0.21 8.73 19.63
C TRP A 61 0.89 8.24 20.54
N LEU A 62 2.13 8.52 20.12
CA LEU A 62 3.35 8.27 20.88
C LEU A 62 4.14 9.57 21.01
N THR A 63 4.84 9.69 22.12
CA THR A 63 5.82 10.75 22.38
C THR A 63 7.22 10.20 22.24
N VAL A 64 8.03 10.87 21.45
CA VAL A 64 9.44 10.50 21.18
C VAL A 64 10.34 11.60 21.72
N LEU A 65 11.36 11.23 22.52
CA LEU A 65 12.37 12.17 22.99
C LEU A 65 13.29 12.61 21.82
N LEU A 66 13.61 13.89 21.80
CA LEU A 66 14.55 14.48 20.84
C LEU A 66 15.90 14.89 21.47
N ASP A 67 16.25 14.25 22.58
CA ASP A 67 17.51 14.49 23.32
C ASP A 67 18.67 13.59 22.87
N GLY A 68 18.51 12.86 21.78
CA GLY A 68 19.48 11.89 21.29
C GLY A 68 19.29 10.45 21.79
N THR A 69 18.35 10.23 22.72
CA THR A 69 17.99 8.86 23.20
C THR A 69 17.44 8.01 22.05
N VAL A 70 16.63 8.59 21.18
CA VAL A 70 16.12 7.93 19.97
C VAL A 70 16.92 8.38 18.76
N GLY A 71 17.51 7.42 18.04
CA GLY A 71 18.32 7.72 16.87
C GLY A 71 17.54 8.37 15.72
N LEU A 72 18.18 9.29 14.98
CA LEU A 72 17.56 10.08 13.92
C LEU A 72 16.83 9.22 12.88
N LYS A 73 17.43 8.14 12.40
CA LYS A 73 16.79 7.21 11.44
C LYS A 73 15.49 6.61 11.96
N LYS A 74 15.41 6.36 13.27
CA LYS A 74 14.17 5.87 13.90
C LYS A 74 13.12 6.98 13.94
N ILE A 75 13.51 8.21 14.24
CA ILE A 75 12.63 9.37 14.26
C ILE A 75 12.05 9.63 12.85
N GLU A 76 12.89 9.59 11.82
CA GLU A 76 12.45 9.72 10.43
C GLU A 76 11.42 8.65 10.06
N TRP A 77 11.71 7.38 10.37
CA TRP A 77 10.79 6.27 10.12
C TRP A 77 9.44 6.45 10.85
N LEU A 78 9.48 6.90 12.11
CA LEU A 78 8.28 7.17 12.90
C LEU A 78 7.46 8.34 12.32
N LEU A 79 8.12 9.38 11.82
CA LEU A 79 7.48 10.50 11.12
C LEU A 79 6.79 10.05 9.84
N ASP A 80 7.45 9.23 9.01
CA ASP A 80 6.90 8.68 7.78
C ASP A 80 5.68 7.80 8.07
N LEU A 81 5.77 6.96 9.10
CA LEU A 81 4.65 6.16 9.58
C LEU A 81 3.45 7.05 9.96
N SER A 82 3.68 8.09 10.75
CA SER A 82 2.63 9.00 11.19
C SER A 82 2.04 9.81 10.03
N TYR A 83 2.88 10.25 9.10
CA TYR A 83 2.46 10.93 7.88
C TYR A 83 1.56 10.02 7.04
N GLY A 84 1.94 8.75 6.86
CA GLY A 84 1.15 7.74 6.16
C GLY A 84 -0.24 7.52 6.78
N LEU A 85 -0.34 7.49 8.12
CA LEU A 85 -1.61 7.33 8.83
C LEU A 85 -2.58 8.51 8.65
N THR A 86 -2.07 9.71 8.35
CA THR A 86 -2.89 10.90 8.10
C THR A 86 -3.23 11.11 6.64
N ALA A 87 -2.61 10.33 5.75
CA ALA A 87 -2.88 10.38 4.33
C ALA A 87 -4.39 10.21 4.07
N SER A 88 -4.94 11.05 3.22
CA SER A 88 -6.23 10.75 2.61
C SER A 88 -6.11 9.45 1.83
N LYS A 89 -7.21 8.71 1.60
CA LYS A 89 -7.16 7.49 0.76
C LYS A 89 -6.45 7.72 -0.59
N LYS A 90 -6.48 8.96 -1.10
CA LYS A 90 -5.79 9.40 -2.33
C LYS A 90 -4.28 9.61 -2.20
N SER A 91 -3.77 9.81 -0.99
CA SER A 91 -2.34 10.10 -0.73
C SER A 91 -1.66 9.03 0.12
N ARG A 92 -2.25 7.85 0.27
CA ARG A 92 -1.52 6.74 0.89
C ARG A 92 -0.35 6.44 -0.02
N SER A 93 0.82 6.87 0.44
CA SER A 93 2.20 6.53 0.05
C SER A 93 2.29 5.43 -1.01
N ILE A 94 3.32 5.48 -1.82
CA ILE A 94 3.79 4.40 -2.68
C ILE A 94 3.44 3.04 -2.04
N HIS A 95 2.18 2.66 -2.13
CA HIS A 95 1.72 1.32 -1.83
C HIS A 95 2.27 0.48 -2.97
N ASN A 96 3.35 -0.21 -2.74
CA ASN A 96 3.82 -1.26 -3.63
C ASN A 96 3.13 -2.58 -3.23
N THR A 97 1.82 -2.52 -2.98
CA THR A 97 1.03 -3.73 -2.78
C THR A 97 0.91 -4.45 -4.12
N LYS A 98 1.08 -5.76 -4.08
CA LYS A 98 0.97 -6.60 -5.27
C LYS A 98 -0.37 -7.32 -5.29
N TRP A 99 -1.11 -7.12 -6.36
CA TRP A 99 -2.46 -7.64 -6.56
C TRP A 99 -2.50 -8.63 -7.71
N ILE A 100 -3.40 -9.63 -7.62
CA ILE A 100 -3.81 -10.45 -8.76
C ILE A 100 -5.27 -10.12 -9.06
N ILE A 101 -5.56 -9.81 -10.33
CA ILE A 101 -6.92 -9.56 -10.82
C ILE A 101 -7.25 -10.51 -11.97
N PRO A 102 -8.52 -10.98 -12.08
CA PRO A 102 -8.93 -11.86 -13.18
C PRO A 102 -9.29 -11.07 -14.43
N ALA A 103 -8.87 -11.59 -15.58
CA ALA A 103 -9.39 -11.25 -16.90
C ALA A 103 -10.11 -12.46 -17.48
N ASN A 104 -11.34 -12.29 -17.92
CA ASN A 104 -12.07 -13.36 -18.60
C ASN A 104 -12.05 -13.11 -20.11
N PRO A 105 -11.32 -13.94 -20.88
CA PRO A 105 -11.15 -13.73 -22.32
C PRO A 105 -12.46 -13.86 -23.11
N LYS A 106 -13.51 -14.42 -22.52
CA LYS A 106 -14.84 -14.49 -23.16
C LYS A 106 -15.54 -13.12 -23.24
N TYR A 107 -15.20 -12.20 -22.35
CA TYR A 107 -15.85 -10.88 -22.26
C TYR A 107 -14.90 -9.73 -22.64
N TYR A 108 -13.60 -9.95 -22.58
CA TYR A 108 -12.61 -8.90 -22.80
C TYR A 108 -11.31 -9.46 -23.34
N ASP A 109 -10.99 -9.12 -24.57
CA ASP A 109 -9.73 -9.49 -25.23
C ASP A 109 -8.65 -8.48 -24.85
N ILE A 110 -7.93 -8.80 -23.76
CA ILE A 110 -6.88 -7.95 -23.24
C ILE A 110 -5.68 -7.83 -24.18
N ASP A 111 -5.35 -8.88 -24.95
CA ASP A 111 -4.23 -8.86 -25.88
C ASP A 111 -4.50 -7.85 -27.03
N LYS A 112 -5.74 -7.84 -27.54
CA LYS A 112 -6.18 -6.88 -28.55
C LYS A 112 -6.12 -5.45 -28.01
N GLU A 113 -6.72 -5.20 -26.84
CA GLU A 113 -6.77 -3.88 -26.23
C GLU A 113 -5.38 -3.28 -26.00
N ILE A 114 -4.45 -4.11 -25.50
CA ILE A 114 -3.05 -3.69 -25.28
C ILE A 114 -2.35 -3.38 -26.61
N SER A 115 -2.62 -4.17 -27.67
CA SER A 115 -2.00 -3.97 -28.99
C SER A 115 -2.47 -2.68 -29.67
N GLU A 116 -3.70 -2.27 -29.41
CA GLU A 116 -4.31 -1.03 -29.94
C GLU A 116 -3.95 0.21 -29.10
N SER A 117 -3.48 0.03 -27.86
CA SER A 117 -3.10 1.11 -26.96
C SER A 117 -1.73 1.71 -27.35
N LYS A 118 -1.71 3.02 -27.69
CA LYS A 118 -0.49 3.74 -28.09
C LYS A 118 0.50 3.96 -26.95
N ASP A 119 0.00 4.07 -25.73
CA ASP A 119 0.75 4.39 -24.50
C ASP A 119 0.92 3.18 -23.58
N ARG A 120 0.53 1.98 -24.03
CA ARG A 120 0.54 0.74 -23.26
C ARG A 120 -0.28 0.86 -21.95
N THR A 121 -1.38 1.60 -21.97
CA THR A 121 -2.32 1.68 -20.85
C THR A 121 -3.65 1.06 -21.19
N ILE A 122 -4.33 0.53 -20.19
CA ILE A 122 -5.69 0.01 -20.31
C ILE A 122 -6.57 0.56 -19.19
N LEU A 123 -7.85 0.72 -19.46
CA LEU A 123 -8.84 1.03 -18.45
C LEU A 123 -9.41 -0.26 -17.89
N TRP A 124 -9.43 -0.39 -16.57
CA TRP A 124 -9.86 -1.61 -15.91
C TRP A 124 -10.86 -1.34 -14.80
N LYS A 125 -11.82 -2.26 -14.60
CA LYS A 125 -12.72 -2.21 -13.45
C LYS A 125 -11.90 -2.16 -12.17
N GLN A 126 -12.09 -1.13 -11.37
CA GLN A 126 -11.46 -1.06 -10.05
C GLN A 126 -12.30 -1.81 -9.03
N SER A 127 -11.65 -2.79 -8.39
CA SER A 127 -12.18 -3.51 -7.24
C SER A 127 -11.16 -3.46 -6.12
N ASN A 128 -11.63 -3.52 -4.89
CA ASN A 128 -10.81 -3.41 -3.69
C ASN A 128 -10.10 -2.05 -3.53
N SER A 129 -9.08 -2.02 -2.66
CA SER A 129 -8.33 -0.82 -2.28
C SER A 129 -7.04 -0.66 -3.07
N ILE A 130 -7.04 -1.03 -4.36
CA ILE A 130 -5.89 -0.78 -5.25
C ILE A 130 -5.63 0.72 -5.30
N ALA A 131 -4.39 1.11 -5.11
CA ALA A 131 -3.93 2.50 -5.06
C ALA A 131 -2.93 2.79 -6.18
N VAL A 132 -2.71 4.07 -6.49
CA VAL A 132 -1.65 4.48 -7.42
C VAL A 132 -0.29 4.00 -6.91
N GLY A 133 0.52 3.41 -7.80
CA GLY A 133 1.81 2.80 -7.50
C GLY A 133 1.74 1.30 -7.14
N ASP A 134 0.54 0.74 -6.96
CA ASP A 134 0.41 -0.70 -6.75
C ASP A 134 0.76 -1.49 -8.01
N THR A 135 1.41 -2.63 -7.82
CA THR A 135 1.65 -3.58 -8.90
C THR A 135 0.43 -4.50 -9.06
N VAL A 136 -0.06 -4.62 -10.28
CA VAL A 136 -1.25 -5.42 -10.60
C VAL A 136 -0.89 -6.49 -11.62
N PHE A 137 -1.03 -7.75 -11.21
CA PHE A 137 -0.84 -8.90 -12.09
C PHE A 137 -2.18 -9.35 -12.66
N ILE A 138 -2.27 -9.46 -13.98
CA ILE A 138 -3.50 -9.88 -14.66
C ILE A 138 -3.43 -11.37 -14.96
N TYR A 139 -4.31 -12.11 -14.29
CA TYR A 139 -4.55 -13.53 -14.56
C TYR A 139 -5.60 -13.66 -15.65
N VAL A 140 -5.23 -14.23 -16.79
CA VAL A 140 -6.15 -14.53 -17.89
C VAL A 140 -6.75 -15.92 -17.65
N GLY A 141 -8.08 -16.00 -17.60
CA GLY A 141 -8.79 -17.26 -17.41
C GLY A 141 -8.64 -18.24 -18.56
N ALA A 142 -9.36 -19.38 -18.49
CA ALA A 142 -9.30 -20.40 -19.52
C ALA A 142 -9.63 -19.85 -20.92
N PRO A 143 -8.91 -20.31 -21.97
CA PRO A 143 -8.01 -21.46 -22.00
C PRO A 143 -6.57 -21.15 -21.54
N VAL A 144 -6.21 -19.89 -21.34
CA VAL A 144 -4.82 -19.46 -20.99
C VAL A 144 -4.44 -19.91 -19.58
N SER A 145 -5.31 -19.68 -18.61
CA SER A 145 -5.16 -20.08 -17.18
C SER A 145 -3.83 -19.71 -16.56
N ALA A 146 -3.35 -18.48 -16.79
CA ALA A 146 -2.06 -17.98 -16.32
C ALA A 146 -2.05 -16.48 -16.08
N ILE A 147 -1.11 -16.00 -15.27
CA ILE A 147 -0.76 -14.58 -15.21
C ILE A 147 0.00 -14.22 -16.51
N ARG A 148 -0.54 -13.27 -17.25
CA ARG A 148 -0.02 -12.82 -18.55
C ARG A 148 0.62 -11.45 -18.52
N TYR A 149 0.22 -10.59 -17.60
CA TYR A 149 0.66 -9.21 -17.55
C TYR A 149 1.02 -8.78 -16.14
N GLN A 150 2.07 -7.98 -16.05
CA GLN A 150 2.40 -7.15 -14.89
C GLN A 150 2.16 -5.70 -15.27
N CYS A 151 1.40 -5.01 -14.43
CA CYS A 151 0.98 -3.64 -14.64
C CYS A 151 1.29 -2.80 -13.39
N GLU A 152 1.28 -1.50 -13.55
CA GLU A 152 1.27 -0.52 -12.48
C GLU A 152 -0.05 0.25 -12.52
N ALA A 153 -0.69 0.45 -11.38
CA ALA A 153 -1.86 1.31 -11.27
C ALA A 153 -1.40 2.78 -11.25
N ILE A 154 -1.63 3.49 -12.36
CA ILE A 154 -1.19 4.89 -12.52
C ILE A 154 -2.29 5.90 -12.21
N GLU A 155 -3.55 5.49 -12.25
CA GLU A 155 -4.72 6.30 -11.92
C GLU A 155 -5.80 5.40 -11.34
N VAL A 156 -6.49 5.87 -10.29
CA VAL A 156 -7.53 5.11 -9.59
C VAL A 156 -8.73 6.01 -9.31
N ASP A 157 -9.84 5.39 -8.90
CA ASP A 157 -11.09 6.08 -8.56
C ASP A 157 -11.65 6.92 -9.73
N ILE A 158 -11.39 6.49 -10.97
CA ILE A 158 -11.94 7.14 -12.18
C ILE A 158 -13.45 6.88 -12.19
N PRO A 159 -14.28 7.95 -12.20
CA PRO A 159 -15.72 7.77 -12.37
C PRO A 159 -16.02 7.07 -13.68
N TYR A 160 -16.71 5.94 -13.60
CA TYR A 160 -17.04 5.15 -14.80
C TYR A 160 -18.40 4.50 -14.60
N SER A 161 -19.24 4.59 -15.59
CA SER A 161 -20.57 3.99 -15.55
C SER A 161 -20.74 3.05 -16.73
N TYR A 162 -20.76 1.77 -16.42
CA TYR A 162 -21.10 0.71 -17.37
C TYR A 162 -21.98 -0.30 -16.67
N SER A 163 -23.07 -0.71 -17.30
CA SER A 163 -23.96 -1.74 -16.78
C SER A 163 -24.51 -2.57 -17.94
N ASP A 164 -24.37 -3.88 -17.81
CA ASP A 164 -25.05 -4.87 -18.65
C ASP A 164 -25.70 -5.93 -17.74
N GLU A 165 -26.29 -6.99 -18.35
CA GLU A 165 -26.98 -8.06 -17.59
C GLU A 165 -26.07 -8.79 -16.57
N LYS A 166 -24.76 -8.74 -16.72
CA LYS A 166 -23.78 -9.54 -15.97
C LYS A 166 -22.72 -8.73 -15.26
N LEU A 167 -22.51 -7.47 -15.65
CA LEU A 167 -21.42 -6.66 -15.16
C LEU A 167 -21.86 -5.24 -14.91
N GLN A 168 -21.64 -4.78 -13.70
CA GLN A 168 -21.79 -3.37 -13.32
C GLN A 168 -20.43 -2.81 -12.90
N ILE A 169 -20.05 -1.67 -13.50
CA ILE A 169 -18.81 -0.96 -13.22
C ILE A 169 -19.15 0.47 -12.87
N ASN A 170 -18.89 0.86 -11.63
CA ASN A 170 -19.13 2.23 -11.15
C ASN A 170 -17.82 3.01 -11.00
N ARG A 171 -16.69 2.33 -11.10
CA ARG A 171 -15.37 2.88 -10.86
C ARG A 171 -14.31 2.12 -11.65
N ALA A 172 -13.43 2.85 -12.32
CA ALA A 172 -12.32 2.30 -13.09
C ALA A 172 -10.97 2.74 -12.54
N MET A 173 -9.93 2.06 -12.96
CA MET A 173 -8.53 2.42 -12.78
C MET A 173 -7.79 2.33 -14.10
N ARG A 174 -6.72 3.10 -14.27
CA ARG A 174 -5.81 3.03 -15.42
C ARG A 174 -4.58 2.23 -15.04
N LEU A 175 -4.33 1.19 -15.79
CA LEU A 175 -3.18 0.31 -15.63
C LEU A 175 -2.19 0.53 -16.76
N LYS A 176 -0.92 0.78 -16.41
CA LYS A 176 0.20 0.81 -17.36
C LYS A 176 0.84 -0.56 -17.44
N ILE A 177 0.98 -1.10 -18.63
CA ILE A 177 1.61 -2.40 -18.87
C ILE A 177 3.13 -2.27 -18.72
N ILE A 178 3.68 -2.94 -17.73
CA ILE A 178 5.12 -2.98 -17.45
C ILE A 178 5.76 -4.15 -18.19
N ARG A 179 5.15 -5.34 -18.09
CA ARG A 179 5.70 -6.59 -18.65
C ARG A 179 4.59 -7.51 -19.15
N LYS A 180 4.87 -8.23 -20.24
CA LYS A 180 4.06 -9.36 -20.72
C LYS A 180 4.84 -10.65 -20.54
N PHE A 181 4.20 -11.66 -19.98
CA PHE A 181 4.77 -12.99 -19.73
C PHE A 181 4.41 -13.94 -20.87
N ASP A 182 5.10 -13.84 -22.00
CA ASP A 182 4.80 -14.64 -23.18
C ASP A 182 5.52 -16.01 -23.19
N LYS A 183 6.80 -16.03 -22.82
CA LYS A 183 7.64 -17.25 -22.94
C LYS A 183 7.40 -18.23 -21.79
N PHE A 184 7.15 -17.74 -20.59
CA PHE A 184 6.94 -18.55 -19.38
C PHE A 184 5.77 -17.98 -18.58
N PRO A 185 4.51 -18.21 -19.01
CA PRO A 185 3.37 -17.72 -18.25
C PRO A 185 3.36 -18.38 -16.87
N ILE A 186 2.97 -17.61 -15.86
CA ILE A 186 2.80 -18.13 -14.49
C ILE A 186 1.47 -18.87 -14.45
N SER A 187 1.50 -20.16 -14.73
CA SER A 187 0.30 -21.00 -14.83
C SER A 187 -0.43 -21.13 -13.49
N ILE A 188 -1.71 -21.51 -13.55
CA ILE A 188 -2.51 -21.76 -12.34
C ILE A 188 -1.90 -22.88 -11.49
N GLU A 189 -1.24 -23.88 -12.11
CA GLU A 189 -0.57 -24.97 -11.40
C GLU A 189 0.58 -24.42 -10.53
N ARG A 190 1.39 -23.52 -11.08
CA ARG A 190 2.43 -22.82 -10.30
C ARG A 190 1.85 -21.96 -9.20
N MET A 191 0.77 -21.23 -9.49
CA MET A 191 0.09 -20.39 -8.50
C MET A 191 -0.46 -21.23 -7.34
N LYS A 192 -0.93 -22.47 -7.58
CA LYS A 192 -1.42 -23.40 -6.54
C LYS A 192 -0.34 -23.75 -5.53
N VAL A 193 0.91 -23.87 -5.93
CA VAL A 193 2.06 -24.13 -5.02
C VAL A 193 2.15 -23.04 -3.97
N HIS A 194 1.78 -21.82 -4.30
CA HIS A 194 1.76 -20.66 -3.40
C HIS A 194 0.38 -20.35 -2.79
N GLY A 195 -0.54 -21.34 -2.80
CA GLY A 195 -1.86 -21.21 -2.17
C GLY A 195 -2.89 -20.39 -2.97
N VAL A 196 -2.66 -20.17 -4.27
CA VAL A 196 -3.61 -19.50 -5.16
C VAL A 196 -4.32 -20.53 -6.03
N PHE A 197 -5.40 -21.07 -5.55
CA PHE A 197 -6.18 -22.14 -6.24
C PHE A 197 -7.15 -21.59 -7.30
N ALA A 198 -7.57 -20.34 -7.17
CA ALA A 198 -8.46 -19.67 -8.10
C ALA A 198 -8.31 -18.15 -8.00
N VAL A 199 -8.58 -17.45 -9.11
CA VAL A 199 -8.65 -15.98 -9.17
C VAL A 199 -10.06 -15.60 -9.65
N ARG A 200 -10.96 -15.31 -8.71
CA ARG A 200 -12.35 -14.92 -9.00
C ARG A 200 -12.60 -13.42 -8.83
N GLY A 201 -11.68 -12.72 -8.20
CA GLY A 201 -11.70 -11.28 -7.95
C GLY A 201 -10.31 -10.79 -7.59
N ALA A 202 -10.16 -9.48 -7.38
CA ALA A 202 -8.89 -8.91 -6.97
C ALA A 202 -8.50 -9.45 -5.57
N ARG A 203 -7.26 -9.89 -5.44
CA ARG A 203 -6.68 -10.41 -4.20
C ARG A 203 -5.22 -10.00 -4.06
N GLY A 204 -4.73 -9.95 -2.83
CA GLY A 204 -3.30 -9.80 -2.56
C GLY A 204 -2.49 -10.97 -3.10
N MET A 205 -1.29 -10.70 -3.55
CA MET A 205 -0.37 -11.71 -4.08
C MET A 205 0.44 -12.33 -2.93
N PRO A 206 0.55 -13.67 -2.84
CA PRO A 206 1.40 -14.33 -1.87
C PRO A 206 2.86 -13.99 -2.06
N GLN A 207 3.61 -13.82 -0.95
CA GLN A 207 5.02 -13.43 -0.99
C GLN A 207 5.89 -14.44 -1.76
N GLY A 208 5.69 -15.74 -1.55
CA GLY A 208 6.44 -16.78 -2.28
C GLY A 208 6.24 -16.75 -3.80
N LEU A 209 5.02 -16.38 -4.26
CA LEU A 209 4.76 -16.22 -5.69
C LEU A 209 5.46 -14.97 -6.27
N ILE A 210 5.56 -13.90 -5.47
CA ILE A 210 6.31 -12.69 -5.84
C ILE A 210 7.80 -13.03 -6.02
N GLU A 211 8.37 -13.78 -5.08
CA GLU A 211 9.77 -14.18 -5.10
C GLU A 211 10.07 -15.09 -6.29
N GLU A 212 9.19 -16.03 -6.59
CA GLU A 212 9.31 -16.89 -7.77
C GLU A 212 9.29 -16.08 -9.06
N ILE A 213 8.36 -15.14 -9.20
CA ILE A 213 8.29 -14.27 -10.39
C ILE A 213 9.55 -13.42 -10.52
N ASN A 214 10.03 -12.83 -9.43
CA ASN A 214 11.25 -12.05 -9.45
C ASN A 214 12.45 -12.89 -9.88
N THR A 215 12.57 -14.13 -9.39
CA THR A 215 13.65 -15.06 -9.77
C THR A 215 13.60 -15.45 -11.25
N LEU A 216 12.40 -15.72 -11.77
CA LEU A 216 12.21 -16.14 -13.17
C LEU A 216 12.45 -15.01 -14.19
N TYR A 217 12.28 -13.77 -13.75
CA TYR A 217 12.33 -12.58 -14.59
C TYR A 217 13.27 -11.50 -14.03
N SER A 218 14.28 -11.91 -13.24
CA SER A 218 15.44 -11.06 -12.93
C SER A 218 16.20 -10.84 -14.25
N ASP A 219 16.19 -9.60 -14.73
CA ASP A 219 17.02 -9.16 -15.86
C ASP A 219 18.47 -9.01 -15.42
#